data_310cd6bb13672e67d5d885cd8ffe8cc5
#
_entry.id   310cd6bb13672e67d5d885cd8ffe8cc5
#
_cell.length_a   1.000
_cell.length_b   1.000
_cell.length_c   1.000
_cell.angle_alpha   90.00
_cell.angle_beta   90.00
_cell.angle_gamma   90.00
#
_symmetry.space_group_name_H-M   'P 1'
#
loop_
_entity.id
_entity.type
_entity.pdbx_description
1 polymer ?
#
loop_
_entity_poly.entity_id
_entity_poly.type
_entity_poly.pdbx_seq_one_letter_code
_entity_poly.pdbx_strand_id
1 'polypeptide(L)'
;MATQRSAKPCTPVRFRSSPPIIMIAITGSGEFLPSILDVDKKLLNYLDEDPYVLTFSTAAGKESDERLSYWENLANAHFGYLNVKHQHIDARNHKDLNKESVIQEMKKANFVFFSGGSPNHLYDSIYDSEFSNELQNLESRGIIAGCSAGAMIMGEKMIKGVGLNYYQKQS
;
A
#
# COMPACT_ATOMS: atom_id res chain seq x y z
N MET A 1 -39.41 -54.89 9.08
CA MET A 1 -38.16 -54.18 9.52
C MET A 1 -37.80 -53.16 8.46
N ALA A 2 -38.03 -51.86 8.74
CA ALA A 2 -37.71 -50.78 7.82
C ALA A 2 -36.31 -50.25 8.14
N THR A 3 -35.39 -50.37 7.18
CA THR A 3 -34.03 -49.89 7.27
C THR A 3 -34.00 -48.34 7.13
N GLN A 4 -33.70 -47.66 8.20
CA GLN A 4 -33.48 -46.24 8.23
C GLN A 4 -32.20 -45.89 7.46
N ARG A 5 -32.33 -45.15 6.32
CA ARG A 5 -31.20 -44.59 5.62
C ARG A 5 -30.67 -43.38 6.39
N SER A 6 -29.44 -43.46 6.89
CA SER A 6 -28.77 -42.32 7.50
C SER A 6 -28.55 -41.19 6.47
N ALA A 7 -29.00 -39.98 6.78
CA ALA A 7 -28.74 -38.80 5.99
C ALA A 7 -27.23 -38.49 5.98
N LYS A 8 -26.64 -38.29 4.79
CA LYS A 8 -25.26 -37.82 4.68
C LYS A 8 -25.13 -36.44 5.33
N PRO A 9 -24.06 -36.16 6.09
CA PRO A 9 -23.85 -34.85 6.66
C PRO A 9 -23.69 -33.82 5.54
N CYS A 10 -24.47 -32.75 5.59
CA CYS A 10 -24.31 -31.62 4.69
C CYS A 10 -22.96 -30.94 4.97
N THR A 11 -22.13 -30.84 3.96
CA THR A 11 -20.91 -30.03 4.03
C THR A 11 -21.33 -28.56 4.21
N PRO A 12 -20.84 -27.85 5.24
CA PRO A 12 -21.21 -26.45 5.41
C PRO A 12 -20.69 -25.65 4.21
N VAL A 13 -21.60 -25.01 3.50
CA VAL A 13 -21.25 -24.04 2.46
C VAL A 13 -20.65 -22.84 3.17
N ARG A 14 -19.35 -22.63 3.04
CA ARG A 14 -18.70 -21.38 3.44
C ARG A 14 -19.19 -20.30 2.49
N PHE A 15 -20.08 -19.46 2.95
CA PHE A 15 -20.32 -18.18 2.29
C PHE A 15 -19.03 -17.39 2.38
N ARG A 16 -18.42 -17.05 1.24
CA ARG A 16 -17.41 -16.00 1.21
C ARG A 16 -18.10 -14.72 1.67
N SER A 17 -17.69 -14.22 2.80
CA SER A 17 -17.99 -12.85 3.21
C SER A 17 -17.54 -11.90 2.13
N SER A 18 -18.32 -10.89 1.82
CA SER A 18 -18.12 -9.71 0.99
C SER A 18 -16.95 -9.71 -0.02
N PRO A 19 -17.11 -9.17 -1.22
CA PRO A 19 -15.98 -8.98 -2.14
C PRO A 19 -14.86 -8.22 -1.42
N PRO A 20 -13.57 -8.47 -1.74
CA PRO A 20 -12.48 -7.73 -1.16
C PRO A 20 -12.74 -6.23 -1.33
N ILE A 21 -12.77 -5.48 -0.24
CA ILE A 21 -12.90 -4.03 -0.28
C ILE A 21 -11.54 -3.50 -0.70
N ILE A 22 -11.44 -2.96 -1.90
CA ILE A 22 -10.27 -2.18 -2.32
C ILE A 22 -10.23 -0.96 -1.42
N MET A 23 -9.17 -0.83 -0.61
CA MET A 23 -9.03 0.32 0.28
C MET A 23 -7.84 1.17 -0.15
N ILE A 24 -8.16 2.38 -0.61
CA ILE A 24 -7.17 3.42 -0.92
C ILE A 24 -7.38 4.55 0.08
N ALA A 25 -6.31 4.93 0.80
CA ALA A 25 -6.32 6.04 1.74
C ALA A 25 -5.45 7.19 1.22
N ILE A 26 -6.03 8.37 1.07
CA ILE A 26 -5.33 9.55 0.55
C ILE A 26 -5.36 10.70 1.55
N THR A 27 -4.21 11.35 1.73
CA THR A 27 -4.08 12.55 2.56
C THR A 27 -3.36 13.66 1.80
N GLY A 28 -3.66 14.92 2.11
CA GLY A 28 -3.02 16.06 1.45
C GLY A 28 -1.63 16.36 1.99
N SER A 29 -1.46 16.21 3.32
CA SER A 29 -0.22 16.50 4.04
C SER A 29 -0.27 15.94 5.45
N GLY A 30 0.86 15.98 6.16
CA GLY A 30 0.93 15.66 7.59
C GLY A 30 1.15 14.18 7.86
N GLU A 31 1.65 13.42 6.87
CA GLU A 31 2.00 12.02 7.03
C GLU A 31 2.97 11.81 8.19
N PHE A 32 2.74 10.73 8.93
CA PHE A 32 3.55 10.31 10.08
C PHE A 32 3.60 11.32 11.25
N LEU A 33 2.79 12.39 11.23
CA LEU A 33 2.67 13.30 12.37
C LEU A 33 1.67 12.75 13.41
N PRO A 34 1.74 13.21 14.67
CA PRO A 34 0.82 12.78 15.71
C PRO A 34 -0.66 12.99 15.38
N SER A 35 -0.98 14.00 14.56
CA SER A 35 -2.35 14.30 14.14
C SER A 35 -3.01 13.25 13.26
N ILE A 36 -2.23 12.38 12.59
CA ILE A 36 -2.75 11.33 11.72
C ILE A 36 -2.81 9.95 12.41
N LEU A 37 -2.25 9.81 13.62
CA LEU A 37 -2.17 8.54 14.33
C LEU A 37 -3.51 7.79 14.44
N ASP A 38 -4.58 8.50 14.80
CA ASP A 38 -5.91 7.89 14.95
C ASP A 38 -6.49 7.42 13.60
N VAL A 39 -6.12 8.09 12.51
CA VAL A 39 -6.55 7.69 11.16
C VAL A 39 -5.83 6.41 10.76
N ASP A 40 -4.51 6.37 10.89
CA ASP A 40 -3.72 5.20 10.52
C ASP A 40 -4.06 4.00 11.40
N LYS A 41 -4.30 4.21 12.70
CA LYS A 41 -4.80 3.17 13.60
C LYS A 41 -6.15 2.59 13.14
N LYS A 42 -7.06 3.44 12.66
CA LYS A 42 -8.34 2.96 12.11
C LYS A 42 -8.12 2.19 10.81
N LEU A 43 -7.25 2.67 9.91
CA LEU A 43 -6.94 1.95 8.67
C LEU A 43 -6.37 0.56 8.96
N LEU A 44 -5.42 0.45 9.89
CA LEU A 44 -4.84 -0.83 10.29
C LEU A 44 -5.89 -1.82 10.83
N ASN A 45 -6.94 -1.33 11.50
CA ASN A 45 -8.03 -2.17 12.02
C ASN A 45 -8.96 -2.75 10.93
N TYR A 46 -8.85 -2.29 9.68
CA TYR A 46 -9.59 -2.88 8.55
C TYR A 46 -8.86 -4.07 7.92
N LEU A 47 -7.62 -4.35 8.31
CA LEU A 47 -6.88 -5.51 7.83
C LEU A 47 -7.36 -6.77 8.56
N ASP A 48 -7.60 -7.83 7.78
CA ASP A 48 -8.05 -9.13 8.32
C ASP A 48 -6.90 -9.92 8.97
N GLU A 49 -5.65 -9.55 8.66
CA GLU A 49 -4.42 -10.17 9.15
C GLU A 49 -3.57 -9.16 9.92
N ASP A 50 -2.58 -9.65 10.67
CA ASP A 50 -1.63 -8.80 11.38
C ASP A 50 -0.98 -7.79 10.43
N PRO A 51 -1.01 -6.48 10.76
CA PRO A 51 -0.45 -5.46 9.89
C PRO A 51 1.04 -5.62 9.64
N TYR A 52 1.43 -5.65 8.36
CA TYR A 52 2.79 -5.45 7.93
C TYR A 52 2.86 -4.26 6.97
N VAL A 53 3.41 -3.18 7.47
CA VAL A 53 3.46 -1.88 6.78
C VAL A 53 4.79 -1.70 6.06
N LEU A 54 4.74 -1.35 4.79
CA LEU A 54 5.88 -0.81 4.05
C LEU A 54 5.68 0.66 3.76
N THR A 55 6.71 1.48 3.98
CA THR A 55 6.70 2.90 3.62
C THR A 55 7.77 3.22 2.60
N PHE A 56 7.44 4.10 1.66
CA PHE A 56 8.29 4.49 0.55
C PHE A 56 8.41 6.01 0.47
N SER A 57 9.62 6.53 0.44
CA SER A 57 9.92 7.93 0.14
C SER A 57 10.38 8.13 -1.32
N THR A 58 10.01 7.24 -2.22
CA THR A 58 10.41 7.25 -3.63
C THR A 58 10.08 8.56 -4.34
N ALA A 59 8.97 9.23 -3.99
CA ALA A 59 8.63 10.55 -4.52
C ALA A 59 9.72 11.60 -4.26
N ALA A 60 10.45 11.47 -3.14
CA ALA A 60 11.57 12.30 -2.74
C ALA A 60 12.93 11.70 -3.16
N GLY A 61 12.97 10.67 -3.97
CA GLY A 61 14.17 9.89 -4.29
C GLY A 61 15.31 10.66 -4.96
N LYS A 62 15.04 11.88 -5.45
CA LYS A 62 16.05 12.82 -5.99
C LYS A 62 16.53 13.86 -4.98
N GLU A 63 15.98 13.86 -3.78
CA GLU A 63 16.37 14.76 -2.69
C GLU A 63 17.64 14.26 -1.97
N SER A 64 18.11 15.03 -0.99
CA SER A 64 19.33 14.68 -0.24
C SER A 64 19.10 13.49 0.70
N ASP A 65 20.21 12.84 1.09
CA ASP A 65 20.17 11.71 2.04
C ASP A 65 19.59 12.12 3.39
N GLU A 66 19.85 13.36 3.83
CA GLU A 66 19.27 13.90 5.08
C GLU A 66 17.76 13.98 4.99
N ARG A 67 17.23 14.36 3.82
CA ARG A 67 15.80 14.45 3.61
C ARG A 67 15.13 13.09 3.59
N LEU A 68 15.76 12.11 2.96
CA LEU A 68 15.28 10.72 2.94
C LEU A 68 15.32 10.09 4.34
N SER A 69 16.42 10.29 5.07
CA SER A 69 16.55 9.85 6.46
C SER A 69 15.52 10.51 7.38
N TYR A 70 15.15 11.75 7.13
CA TYR A 70 14.08 12.43 7.87
C TYR A 70 12.73 11.68 7.70
N TRP A 71 12.36 11.34 6.48
CA TRP A 71 11.12 10.59 6.21
C TRP A 71 11.14 9.19 6.81
N GLU A 72 12.26 8.48 6.67
CA GLU A 72 12.46 7.18 7.29
C GLU A 72 12.27 7.23 8.82
N ASN A 73 12.93 8.18 9.49
CA ASN A 73 12.84 8.35 10.93
C ASN A 73 11.41 8.68 11.39
N LEU A 74 10.70 9.53 10.66
CA LEU A 74 9.29 9.82 10.96
C LEU A 74 8.41 8.59 10.84
N ALA A 75 8.56 7.84 9.74
CA ALA A 75 7.79 6.61 9.52
C ALA A 75 8.09 5.56 10.60
N ASN A 76 9.36 5.35 10.93
CA ASN A 76 9.79 4.43 11.98
C ASN A 76 9.20 4.80 13.35
N ALA A 77 9.22 6.09 13.72
CA ALA A 77 8.65 6.56 14.97
C ALA A 77 7.12 6.37 15.01
N HIS A 78 6.43 6.72 13.91
CA HIS A 78 4.97 6.64 13.80
C HIS A 78 4.44 5.21 13.91
N PHE A 79 4.94 4.30 13.08
CA PHE A 79 4.50 2.90 13.10
C PHE A 79 5.04 2.13 14.31
N GLY A 80 6.20 2.54 14.84
CA GLY A 80 6.70 2.06 16.11
C GLY A 80 5.77 2.42 17.28
N TYR A 81 5.23 3.66 17.30
CA TYR A 81 4.21 4.06 18.29
C TYR A 81 2.91 3.24 18.17
N LEU A 82 2.50 2.91 16.94
CA LEU A 82 1.33 2.07 16.67
C LEU A 82 1.58 0.58 16.99
N ASN A 83 2.82 0.22 17.31
CA ASN A 83 3.25 -1.14 17.65
C ASN A 83 2.87 -2.18 16.58
N VAL A 84 3.10 -1.84 15.33
CA VAL A 84 2.88 -2.73 14.18
C VAL A 84 4.21 -3.07 13.50
N LYS A 85 4.24 -4.21 12.82
CA LYS A 85 5.39 -4.56 11.98
C LYS A 85 5.53 -3.55 10.86
N HIS A 86 6.67 -2.88 10.79
CA HIS A 86 6.95 -1.83 9.81
C HIS A 86 8.36 -1.96 9.24
N GLN A 87 8.50 -1.60 7.98
CA GLN A 87 9.80 -1.42 7.32
C GLN A 87 9.72 -0.22 6.36
N HIS A 88 10.67 0.71 6.50
CA HIS A 88 10.91 1.70 5.47
C HIS A 88 11.81 1.11 4.38
N ILE A 89 11.44 1.30 3.11
CA ILE A 89 12.19 0.81 1.95
C ILE A 89 12.88 2.00 1.28
N ASP A 90 14.21 2.06 1.34
CA ASP A 90 15.00 3.04 0.60
C ASP A 90 15.08 2.65 -0.88
N ALA A 91 13.99 2.87 -1.58
CA ALA A 91 13.88 2.70 -3.03
C ALA A 91 13.66 4.06 -3.68
N ARG A 92 14.68 4.59 -4.34
CA ARG A 92 14.71 5.97 -4.83
C ARG A 92 14.23 6.13 -6.26
N ASN A 93 14.11 5.05 -7.01
CA ASN A 93 13.80 5.06 -8.43
C ASN A 93 13.28 3.71 -8.93
N HIS A 94 12.93 3.63 -10.21
CA HIS A 94 12.41 2.44 -10.85
C HIS A 94 13.28 1.19 -10.62
N LYS A 95 14.61 1.30 -10.75
CA LYS A 95 15.52 0.17 -10.56
C LYS A 95 15.50 -0.35 -9.12
N ASP A 96 15.42 0.56 -8.15
CA ASP A 96 15.40 0.18 -6.73
C ASP A 96 14.09 -0.49 -6.36
N LEU A 97 12.95 0.02 -6.84
CA LEU A 97 11.63 -0.59 -6.61
C LEU A 97 11.52 -2.01 -7.17
N ASN A 98 12.22 -2.30 -8.28
CA ASN A 98 12.20 -3.61 -8.93
C ASN A 98 13.32 -4.56 -8.46
N LYS A 99 14.03 -4.25 -7.37
CA LYS A 99 14.93 -5.21 -6.74
C LYS A 99 14.13 -6.39 -6.19
N GLU A 100 14.61 -7.59 -6.40
CA GLU A 100 13.97 -8.82 -5.91
C GLU A 100 13.63 -8.74 -4.41
N SER A 101 14.53 -8.18 -3.60
CA SER A 101 14.29 -7.99 -2.16
C SER A 101 13.09 -7.11 -1.86
N VAL A 102 12.85 -6.05 -2.65
CA VAL A 102 11.70 -5.15 -2.49
C VAL A 102 10.41 -5.87 -2.91
N ILE A 103 10.44 -6.55 -4.02
CA ILE A 103 9.30 -7.35 -4.52
C ILE A 103 8.90 -8.43 -3.51
N GLN A 104 9.86 -9.11 -2.90
CA GLN A 104 9.57 -10.11 -1.87
C GLN A 104 8.95 -9.51 -0.61
N GLU A 105 9.34 -8.30 -0.21
CA GLU A 105 8.67 -7.61 0.91
C GLU A 105 7.25 -7.15 0.51
N MET A 106 7.04 -6.65 -0.72
CA MET A 106 5.72 -6.30 -1.24
C MET A 106 4.74 -7.48 -1.21
N LYS A 107 5.20 -8.69 -1.54
CA LYS A 107 4.36 -9.90 -1.50
C LYS A 107 3.88 -10.26 -0.09
N LYS A 108 4.60 -9.86 0.96
CA LYS A 108 4.27 -10.14 2.36
C LYS A 108 3.44 -9.04 3.02
N ALA A 109 3.62 -7.80 2.57
CA ALA A 109 2.97 -6.64 3.16
C ALA A 109 1.47 -6.61 2.83
N ASN A 110 0.67 -6.08 3.76
CA ASN A 110 -0.75 -5.81 3.57
C ASN A 110 -1.11 -4.33 3.74
N PHE A 111 -0.12 -3.47 3.97
CA PHE A 111 -0.27 -2.02 3.97
C PHE A 111 0.96 -1.38 3.32
N VAL A 112 0.74 -0.53 2.32
CA VAL A 112 1.81 0.24 1.66
C VAL A 112 1.49 1.72 1.73
N PHE A 113 2.48 2.54 2.09
CA PHE A 113 2.35 3.99 2.19
C PHE A 113 3.41 4.70 1.34
N PHE A 114 2.97 5.62 0.48
CA PHE A 114 3.83 6.51 -0.30
C PHE A 114 3.83 7.92 0.28
N SER A 115 5.00 8.41 0.68
CA SER A 115 5.21 9.79 1.15
C SER A 115 5.13 10.82 0.04
N GLY A 116 5.19 12.10 0.42
CA GLY A 116 5.24 13.23 -0.49
C GLY A 116 6.56 13.39 -1.25
N GLY A 117 6.58 14.33 -2.21
CA GLY A 117 7.71 14.65 -3.06
C GLY A 117 7.27 14.99 -4.49
N SER A 118 7.99 14.47 -5.48
CA SER A 118 7.67 14.66 -6.91
C SER A 118 6.71 13.57 -7.40
N PRO A 119 5.46 13.90 -7.78
CA PRO A 119 4.51 12.91 -8.29
C PRO A 119 4.96 12.33 -9.63
N ASN A 120 5.59 13.13 -10.51
CA ASN A 120 6.12 12.62 -11.77
C ASN A 120 7.24 11.61 -11.54
N HIS A 121 8.16 11.90 -10.61
CA HIS A 121 9.24 10.98 -10.30
C HIS A 121 8.71 9.65 -9.72
N LEU A 122 7.73 9.73 -8.81
CA LEU A 122 7.10 8.54 -8.25
C LEU A 122 6.39 7.72 -9.33
N TYR A 123 5.63 8.39 -10.20
CA TYR A 123 4.96 7.74 -11.32
C TYR A 123 5.95 7.02 -12.24
N ASP A 124 7.00 7.72 -12.70
CA ASP A 124 8.04 7.15 -13.59
C ASP A 124 8.78 5.97 -12.93
N SER A 125 8.86 6.00 -11.59
CA SER A 125 9.52 4.92 -10.83
C SER A 125 8.65 3.66 -10.71
N ILE A 126 7.34 3.81 -10.69
CA ILE A 126 6.39 2.68 -10.54
C ILE A 126 5.93 2.15 -11.90
N TYR A 127 5.82 3.02 -12.90
CA TYR A 127 5.19 2.69 -14.17
C TYR A 127 5.85 1.51 -14.88
N ASP A 128 5.01 0.60 -15.43
CA ASP A 128 5.39 -0.55 -16.25
C ASP A 128 6.48 -1.43 -15.60
N SER A 129 6.22 -1.87 -14.38
CA SER A 129 7.18 -2.59 -13.54
C SER A 129 6.57 -3.78 -12.81
N GLU A 130 7.41 -4.70 -12.34
CA GLU A 130 6.96 -5.78 -11.44
C GLU A 130 6.38 -5.21 -10.14
N PHE A 131 6.96 -4.11 -9.64
CA PHE A 131 6.43 -3.42 -8.47
C PHE A 131 4.98 -2.94 -8.69
N SER A 132 4.65 -2.42 -9.87
CA SER A 132 3.28 -2.02 -10.18
C SER A 132 2.29 -3.19 -10.19
N ASN A 133 2.73 -4.37 -10.63
CA ASN A 133 1.92 -5.59 -10.57
C ASN A 133 1.66 -6.02 -9.12
N GLU A 134 2.66 -5.91 -8.25
CA GLU A 134 2.48 -6.22 -6.82
C GLU A 134 1.59 -5.20 -6.09
N LEU A 135 1.59 -3.92 -6.50
CA LEU A 135 0.61 -2.95 -6.00
C LEU A 135 -0.82 -3.34 -6.37
N GLN A 136 -1.06 -3.78 -7.61
CA GLN A 136 -2.38 -4.25 -8.04
C GLN A 136 -2.80 -5.51 -7.27
N ASN A 137 -1.88 -6.44 -7.02
CA ASN A 137 -2.14 -7.61 -6.19
C ASN A 137 -2.51 -7.21 -4.76
N LEU A 138 -1.87 -6.17 -4.21
CA LEU A 138 -2.14 -5.65 -2.88
C LEU A 138 -3.55 -5.05 -2.76
N GLU A 139 -4.07 -4.39 -3.79
CA GLU A 139 -5.42 -3.82 -3.80
C GLU A 139 -6.51 -4.82 -3.39
N SER A 140 -6.32 -6.09 -3.71
CA SER A 140 -7.30 -7.15 -3.41
C SER A 140 -7.22 -7.69 -1.98
N ARG A 141 -6.16 -7.37 -1.21
CA ARG A 141 -5.85 -8.00 0.08
C ARG A 141 -5.36 -7.03 1.16
N GLY A 142 -5.24 -5.74 0.85
CA GLY A 142 -4.64 -4.79 1.77
C GLY A 142 -5.02 -3.35 1.50
N ILE A 143 -4.20 -2.45 1.99
CA ILE A 143 -4.40 -1.00 1.94
C ILE A 143 -3.24 -0.35 1.20
N ILE A 144 -3.58 0.53 0.25
CA ILE A 144 -2.62 1.45 -0.35
C ILE A 144 -2.92 2.85 0.17
N ALA A 145 -1.96 3.46 0.83
CA ALA A 145 -2.06 4.80 1.38
C ALA A 145 -1.05 5.74 0.73
N GLY A 146 -1.37 7.01 0.67
CA GLY A 146 -0.44 8.00 0.14
C GLY A 146 -0.75 9.42 0.58
N CYS A 147 0.31 10.21 0.69
CA CYS A 147 0.25 11.62 1.02
C CYS A 147 0.83 12.47 -0.11
N SER A 148 0.20 13.62 -0.41
CA SER A 148 0.69 14.56 -1.43
C SER A 148 0.98 13.86 -2.77
N ALA A 149 2.24 13.73 -3.17
CA ALA A 149 2.64 12.99 -4.38
C ALA A 149 2.14 11.55 -4.39
N GLY A 150 2.23 10.85 -3.24
CA GLY A 150 1.68 9.50 -3.07
C GLY A 150 0.17 9.44 -3.31
N ALA A 151 -0.59 10.44 -2.82
CA ALA A 151 -2.02 10.54 -3.09
C ALA A 151 -2.32 10.87 -4.56
N MET A 152 -1.50 11.70 -5.20
CA MET A 152 -1.72 12.13 -6.59
C MET A 152 -1.59 11.00 -7.59
N ILE A 153 -0.70 10.04 -7.37
CA ILE A 153 -0.52 8.90 -8.30
C ILE A 153 -1.67 7.89 -8.23
N MET A 154 -2.48 7.92 -7.17
CA MET A 154 -3.62 7.01 -6.99
C MET A 154 -4.88 7.50 -7.70
N GLY A 155 -4.88 8.74 -8.21
CA GLY A 155 -5.98 9.31 -8.97
C GLY A 155 -5.97 8.87 -10.44
N GLU A 156 -7.16 8.86 -11.06
CA GLU A 156 -7.31 8.61 -12.51
C GLU A 156 -6.52 9.60 -13.36
N LYS A 157 -6.36 10.83 -12.88
CA LYS A 157 -5.64 11.91 -13.58
C LYS A 157 -4.80 12.74 -12.61
N MET A 158 -3.55 12.97 -12.94
CA MET A 158 -2.74 13.96 -12.24
C MET A 158 -2.94 15.36 -12.82
N ILE A 159 -3.11 16.36 -11.93
CA ILE A 159 -3.27 17.77 -12.33
C ILE A 159 -1.90 18.36 -12.61
N LYS A 160 -1.23 17.98 -13.62
CA LYS A 160 -0.21 18.80 -14.31
C LYS A 160 0.22 18.18 -15.59
N GLY A 161 -0.15 18.88 -16.66
CA GLY A 161 0.56 18.99 -17.91
C GLY A 161 0.88 17.71 -18.70
N VAL A 162 1.03 16.61 -18.05
CA VAL A 162 1.18 15.29 -18.62
C VAL A 162 0.42 14.33 -17.72
N GLY A 163 -0.89 14.40 -17.82
CA GLY A 163 -1.76 13.41 -17.16
C GLY A 163 -1.55 12.07 -17.83
N LEU A 164 -0.86 11.17 -17.18
CA LEU A 164 -0.87 9.78 -17.55
C LEU A 164 -1.85 9.08 -16.64
N ASN A 165 -2.92 8.55 -17.23
CA ASN A 165 -3.89 7.73 -16.55
C ASN A 165 -3.22 6.42 -16.16
N TYR A 166 -2.96 6.24 -14.89
CA TYR A 166 -2.47 4.97 -14.36
C TYR A 166 -3.45 3.82 -14.67
N TYR A 167 -4.76 4.13 -14.69
CA TYR A 167 -5.81 3.13 -14.93
C TYR A 167 -6.35 3.06 -16.37
N GLN A 168 -6.05 3.99 -17.26
CA GLN A 168 -6.59 3.96 -18.64
C GLN A 168 -5.90 2.96 -19.59
N LYS A 169 -4.84 2.29 -19.18
CA LYS A 169 -4.18 1.26 -20.01
C LYS A 169 -4.69 -0.16 -19.77
N GLN A 170 -5.72 -0.33 -18.96
CA GLN A 170 -6.26 -1.66 -18.62
C GLN A 170 -7.62 -1.98 -19.28
N SER A 171 -8.06 -1.16 -20.24
CA SER A 171 -9.27 -1.44 -21.05
C SER A 171 -8.92 -1.80 -22.47
#